data_17b9811a125aa269a686aaa4a6066526
#
_entry.id   17b9811a125aa269a686aaa4a6066526
#
_cell.length_a   1.000
_cell.length_b   1.000
_cell.length_c   1.000
_cell.angle_alpha   90.00
_cell.angle_beta   90.00
_cell.angle_gamma   90.00
#
_symmetry.space_group_name_H-M   'P 1'
#
loop_
_entity.id
_entity.type
_entity.pdbx_description
1 polymer ?
#
loop_
_entity_poly.entity_id
_entity_poly.type
_entity_poly.pdbx_seq_one_letter_code
_entity_poly.pdbx_strand_id
1 'polypeptide(L)'
;MNRRTFTRASICASLGLAVAPSVMASQNIFKKHQFNLKYAPHIGMFKNLAGDDPIDQLNFMADQGFTAFEDNNMGTRPISLQEKMSAIMQKRGLEMGVFVAYKDFKNPTLAGGKEEARSDFLKQIKASVEVAKRVNAKWFTVVPGTVDLRLAEGYQTVNVVESLKQASSILEPHGLVMVLEPLNWYRNHPGLFLRESPQAFNICRAVNSSSCKILFDIYHQQIQEGNLIPNIEKCWDEIGYFQIGDNPGRKEPTTGEINYNNIFKYIHKRNFNGILGMEHGNSRPDKAGELAVIEAYKSVDSFI
;
A
#
# COMPACT_ATOMS: atom_id res chain seq x y z
N MET A 1 -80.23 -42.35 -2.63
CA MET A 1 -81.41 -41.60 -2.06
C MET A 1 -80.97 -40.19 -1.73
N ASN A 2 -81.43 -39.21 -2.57
CA ASN A 2 -82.17 -37.99 -2.20
C ASN A 2 -81.47 -37.08 -1.20
N ARG A 3 -81.31 -35.76 -1.36
CA ARG A 3 -81.99 -34.72 -2.18
C ARG A 3 -81.21 -33.45 -2.09
N ARG A 4 -81.09 -32.78 -3.21
CA ARG A 4 -81.11 -31.35 -3.50
C ARG A 4 -81.51 -30.42 -2.36
N THR A 5 -80.81 -29.28 -2.18
CA THR A 5 -81.47 -27.97 -2.13
C THR A 5 -80.58 -26.86 -2.60
N PHE A 6 -81.06 -26.03 -3.46
CA PHE A 6 -80.54 -24.82 -4.07
C PHE A 6 -80.82 -23.65 -3.15
N THR A 7 -79.81 -22.71 -3.00
CA THR A 7 -80.21 -21.32 -2.71
C THR A 7 -79.09 -20.32 -3.16
N ARG A 8 -79.51 -19.60 -4.11
CA ARG A 8 -79.32 -18.19 -4.52
C ARG A 8 -78.07 -17.40 -4.14
N ALA A 9 -77.54 -16.84 -5.21
CA ALA A 9 -76.53 -15.81 -5.37
C ALA A 9 -76.78 -14.53 -4.55
N SER A 10 -75.65 -13.96 -4.08
CA SER A 10 -75.49 -12.51 -3.88
C SER A 10 -74.08 -12.11 -4.32
N ILE A 11 -74.08 -11.28 -5.38
CA ILE A 11 -72.92 -10.66 -5.92
C ILE A 11 -72.56 -9.49 -5.00
N CYS A 12 -71.38 -9.56 -4.32
CA CYS A 12 -70.71 -8.40 -3.76
C CYS A 12 -69.42 -8.18 -4.52
N ALA A 13 -69.39 -7.11 -5.30
CA ALA A 13 -68.21 -6.61 -5.93
C ALA A 13 -67.29 -5.99 -4.86
N SER A 14 -66.19 -6.65 -4.54
CA SER A 14 -65.13 -6.09 -3.73
C SER A 14 -64.00 -5.68 -4.68
N LEU A 15 -63.75 -4.37 -4.75
CA LEU A 15 -62.54 -3.81 -5.38
C LEU A 15 -61.31 -4.40 -4.70
N GLY A 16 -60.61 -5.24 -5.40
CA GLY A 16 -59.27 -5.73 -4.98
C GLY A 16 -58.25 -4.63 -5.20
N LEU A 17 -57.81 -3.96 -4.16
CA LEU A 17 -56.58 -3.22 -4.15
C LEU A 17 -55.44 -4.25 -4.32
N ALA A 18 -54.80 -4.25 -5.49
CA ALA A 18 -53.57 -4.96 -5.73
C ALA A 18 -52.48 -4.29 -4.90
N VAL A 19 -52.12 -4.82 -3.74
CA VAL A 19 -50.91 -4.49 -3.01
C VAL A 19 -49.77 -5.14 -3.78
N ALA A 20 -49.05 -4.36 -4.57
CA ALA A 20 -47.79 -4.79 -5.13
C ALA A 20 -46.81 -5.13 -3.98
N PRO A 21 -46.16 -6.30 -4.00
CA PRO A 21 -45.11 -6.56 -3.02
C PRO A 21 -43.98 -5.56 -3.26
N SER A 22 -43.82 -4.61 -2.35
CA SER A 22 -42.59 -3.80 -2.27
C SER A 22 -41.47 -4.78 -2.02
N VAL A 23 -40.66 -5.04 -3.06
CA VAL A 23 -39.35 -5.65 -2.94
C VAL A 23 -38.52 -4.67 -2.12
N MET A 24 -38.55 -4.84 -0.82
CA MET A 24 -37.52 -4.26 0.04
C MET A 24 -36.21 -4.94 -0.39
N ALA A 25 -35.46 -4.28 -1.27
CA ALA A 25 -34.07 -4.56 -1.41
C ALA A 25 -33.44 -4.37 -0.02
N SER A 26 -33.18 -5.48 0.66
CA SER A 26 -32.39 -5.47 1.88
C SER A 26 -31.03 -4.90 1.46
N GLN A 27 -30.82 -3.62 1.72
CA GLN A 27 -29.49 -3.07 1.79
C GLN A 27 -28.83 -3.83 2.94
N ASN A 28 -28.12 -4.89 2.59
CA ASN A 28 -27.09 -5.43 3.47
C ASN A 28 -26.11 -4.27 3.69
N ILE A 29 -26.36 -3.50 4.74
CA ILE A 29 -25.39 -2.56 5.29
C ILE A 29 -24.29 -3.46 5.84
N PHE A 30 -23.36 -3.86 4.97
CA PHE A 30 -22.13 -4.49 5.41
C PHE A 30 -21.47 -3.49 6.36
N LYS A 31 -21.48 -3.82 7.65
CA LYS A 31 -20.81 -2.99 8.64
C LYS A 31 -19.35 -2.89 8.19
N LYS A 32 -18.93 -1.68 7.81
CA LYS A 32 -17.57 -1.37 7.40
C LYS A 32 -16.61 -1.95 8.44
N HIS A 33 -15.65 -2.78 8.00
CA HIS A 33 -14.68 -3.35 8.93
C HIS A 33 -13.77 -2.24 9.49
N GLN A 34 -13.39 -2.36 10.74
CA GLN A 34 -12.47 -1.43 11.38
C GLN A 34 -11.15 -2.15 11.64
N PHE A 35 -10.15 -1.84 10.83
CA PHE A 35 -8.79 -2.35 11.02
C PHE A 35 -8.07 -1.60 12.14
N ASN A 36 -7.18 -2.30 12.82
CA ASN A 36 -6.33 -1.75 13.88
C ASN A 36 -5.11 -1.02 13.34
N LEU A 37 -4.66 -1.38 12.12
CA LEU A 37 -3.57 -0.74 11.40
C LEU A 37 -4.09 -0.14 10.08
N LYS A 38 -3.34 0.80 9.51
CA LYS A 38 -3.69 1.44 8.23
C LYS A 38 -3.12 0.65 7.06
N TYR A 39 -3.85 -0.35 6.58
CA TYR A 39 -3.49 -1.09 5.39
C TYR A 39 -3.85 -0.31 4.13
N ALA A 40 -2.95 -0.32 3.15
CA ALA A 40 -3.10 0.41 1.89
C ALA A 40 -3.10 -0.54 0.68
N PRO A 41 -4.29 -0.99 0.20
CA PRO A 41 -4.37 -1.71 -1.07
C PRO A 41 -3.92 -0.85 -2.24
N HIS A 42 -3.53 -1.50 -3.35
CA HIS A 42 -3.16 -0.81 -4.59
C HIS A 42 -4.19 -1.01 -5.71
N ILE A 43 -4.12 -0.15 -6.74
CA ILE A 43 -4.96 -0.29 -7.94
C ILE A 43 -4.71 -1.65 -8.61
N GLY A 44 -5.79 -2.30 -9.00
CA GLY A 44 -5.77 -3.63 -9.63
C GLY A 44 -5.98 -4.79 -8.66
N MET A 45 -5.84 -4.57 -7.35
CA MET A 45 -6.03 -5.62 -6.34
C MET A 45 -7.48 -6.13 -6.29
N PHE A 46 -8.45 -5.28 -6.56
CA PHE A 46 -9.88 -5.58 -6.49
C PHE A 46 -10.64 -5.31 -7.81
N LYS A 47 -9.98 -5.46 -8.95
CA LYS A 47 -10.58 -5.14 -10.25
C LYS A 47 -11.77 -6.02 -10.64
N ASN A 48 -11.82 -7.27 -10.18
CA ASN A 48 -12.95 -8.16 -10.49
C ASN A 48 -14.19 -7.82 -9.66
N LEU A 49 -14.03 -7.26 -8.45
CA LEU A 49 -15.13 -6.82 -7.59
C LEU A 49 -15.57 -5.38 -7.89
N ALA A 50 -14.62 -4.50 -8.16
CA ALA A 50 -14.84 -3.06 -8.30
C ALA A 50 -14.76 -2.53 -9.74
N GLY A 51 -14.29 -3.33 -10.71
CA GLY A 51 -14.05 -2.88 -12.08
C GLY A 51 -12.66 -2.29 -12.29
N ASP A 52 -12.38 -1.85 -13.52
CA ASP A 52 -11.06 -1.35 -13.92
C ASP A 52 -10.87 0.15 -13.60
N ASP A 53 -11.93 0.91 -13.36
CA ASP A 53 -11.83 2.34 -13.03
C ASP A 53 -11.17 2.53 -11.66
N PRO A 54 -10.04 3.26 -11.56
CA PRO A 54 -9.41 3.56 -10.28
C PRO A 54 -10.34 4.24 -9.27
N ILE A 55 -11.30 5.03 -9.71
CA ILE A 55 -12.25 5.72 -8.84
C ILE A 55 -13.21 4.71 -8.17
N ASP A 56 -13.70 3.74 -8.92
CA ASP A 56 -14.56 2.69 -8.38
C ASP A 56 -13.78 1.79 -7.41
N GLN A 57 -12.52 1.48 -7.72
CA GLN A 57 -11.64 0.72 -6.82
C GLN A 57 -11.37 1.47 -5.50
N LEU A 58 -11.11 2.77 -5.53
CA LEU A 58 -10.96 3.57 -4.31
C LEU A 58 -12.24 3.58 -3.46
N ASN A 59 -13.40 3.72 -4.09
CA ASN A 59 -14.69 3.64 -3.40
C ASN A 59 -14.88 2.26 -2.75
N PHE A 60 -14.59 1.19 -3.47
CA PHE A 60 -14.68 -0.18 -2.96
C PHE A 60 -13.76 -0.41 -1.76
N MET A 61 -12.47 0.00 -1.85
CA MET A 61 -11.51 -0.10 -0.75
C MET A 61 -12.03 0.59 0.52
N ALA A 62 -12.55 1.81 0.37
CA ALA A 62 -13.13 2.55 1.49
C ALA A 62 -14.37 1.86 2.08
N ASP A 63 -15.20 1.22 1.25
CA ASP A 63 -16.38 0.44 1.71
C ASP A 63 -15.97 -0.82 2.48
N GLN A 64 -14.83 -1.45 2.12
CA GLN A 64 -14.30 -2.60 2.85
C GLN A 64 -13.64 -2.22 4.20
N GLY A 65 -13.41 -0.94 4.46
CA GLY A 65 -12.85 -0.46 5.73
C GLY A 65 -11.42 -0.02 5.66
N PHE A 66 -10.76 -0.11 4.51
CA PHE A 66 -9.43 0.45 4.34
C PHE A 66 -9.45 1.97 4.49
N THR A 67 -8.42 2.51 5.14
CA THR A 67 -8.27 3.94 5.42
C THR A 67 -7.05 4.55 4.72
N ALA A 68 -6.33 3.75 3.95
CA ALA A 68 -5.21 4.18 3.13
C ALA A 68 -5.23 3.47 1.78
N PHE A 69 -4.43 3.96 0.86
CA PHE A 69 -4.30 3.47 -0.51
C PHE A 69 -2.88 3.70 -1.00
N GLU A 70 -2.32 2.78 -1.78
CA GLU A 70 -0.98 2.87 -2.35
C GLU A 70 -1.02 2.81 -3.87
N ASP A 71 -0.17 3.58 -4.54
CA ASP A 71 -0.04 3.51 -6.00
C ASP A 71 1.36 3.90 -6.48
N ASN A 72 2.20 2.92 -6.71
CA ASN A 72 3.57 3.10 -7.21
C ASN A 72 3.65 3.92 -8.52
N ASN A 73 2.56 3.94 -9.30
CA ASN A 73 2.49 4.66 -10.57
C ASN A 73 1.85 6.05 -10.47
N MET A 74 1.48 6.53 -9.29
CA MET A 74 0.77 7.82 -9.13
C MET A 74 1.51 8.97 -9.83
N GLY A 75 2.84 9.04 -9.73
CA GLY A 75 3.66 10.09 -10.36
C GLY A 75 3.57 10.13 -11.89
N THR A 76 3.24 9.02 -12.52
CA THR A 76 3.15 8.89 -13.99
C THR A 76 1.72 8.91 -14.54
N ARG A 77 0.71 8.94 -13.66
CA ARG A 77 -0.68 9.07 -14.08
C ARG A 77 -0.96 10.46 -14.66
N PRO A 78 -1.90 10.61 -15.61
CA PRO A 78 -2.34 11.92 -16.07
C PRO A 78 -2.77 12.83 -14.89
N ILE A 79 -2.42 14.11 -14.93
CA ILE A 79 -2.72 15.07 -13.86
C ILE A 79 -4.22 15.06 -13.51
N SER A 80 -5.08 15.07 -14.53
CA SER A 80 -6.54 15.03 -14.33
C SER A 80 -7.03 13.78 -13.59
N LEU A 81 -6.35 12.64 -13.75
CA LEU A 81 -6.66 11.42 -13.00
C LEU A 81 -6.14 11.51 -11.55
N GLN A 82 -4.92 12.05 -11.35
CA GLN A 82 -4.38 12.30 -10.01
C GLN A 82 -5.33 13.18 -9.19
N GLU A 83 -5.86 14.26 -9.79
CA GLU A 83 -6.81 15.17 -9.15
C GLU A 83 -8.15 14.48 -8.81
N LYS A 84 -8.69 13.68 -9.73
CA LYS A 84 -9.91 12.89 -9.47
C LYS A 84 -9.71 11.88 -8.34
N MET A 85 -8.60 11.15 -8.35
CA MET A 85 -8.27 10.19 -7.30
C MET A 85 -8.10 10.91 -5.95
N SER A 86 -7.40 12.06 -5.93
CA SER A 86 -7.23 12.88 -4.74
C SER A 86 -8.57 13.32 -4.14
N ALA A 87 -9.49 13.81 -4.98
CA ALA A 87 -10.82 14.23 -4.54
C ALA A 87 -11.63 13.07 -3.92
N ILE A 88 -11.53 11.87 -4.50
CA ILE A 88 -12.20 10.69 -3.94
C ILE A 88 -11.54 10.24 -2.64
N MET A 89 -10.21 10.20 -2.58
CA MET A 89 -9.49 9.87 -1.34
C MET A 89 -9.91 10.81 -0.20
N GLN A 90 -9.92 12.11 -0.44
CA GLN A 90 -10.36 13.10 0.54
C GLN A 90 -11.83 12.87 0.96
N LYS A 91 -12.74 12.67 0.01
CA LYS A 91 -14.17 12.43 0.27
C LYS A 91 -14.40 11.16 1.09
N ARG A 92 -13.59 10.11 0.86
CA ARG A 92 -13.76 8.80 1.49
C ARG A 92 -12.89 8.60 2.74
N GLY A 93 -12.02 9.57 3.08
CA GLY A 93 -11.11 9.48 4.21
C GLY A 93 -9.99 8.44 3.99
N LEU A 94 -9.48 8.34 2.76
CA LEU A 94 -8.33 7.50 2.41
C LEU A 94 -7.06 8.36 2.44
N GLU A 95 -6.03 7.91 3.15
CA GLU A 95 -4.70 8.51 3.11
C GLU A 95 -3.93 7.95 1.90
N MET A 96 -3.19 8.81 1.18
CA MET A 96 -2.27 8.35 0.13
C MET A 96 -1.03 7.76 0.77
N GLY A 97 -0.70 6.52 0.43
CA GLY A 97 0.55 5.84 0.75
C GLY A 97 1.70 6.29 -0.14
N VAL A 98 2.64 5.40 -0.40
CA VAL A 98 3.79 5.72 -1.26
C VAL A 98 3.41 5.70 -2.74
N PHE A 99 4.16 6.48 -3.51
CA PHE A 99 4.39 6.30 -4.95
C PHE A 99 5.89 6.30 -5.21
N VAL A 100 6.32 5.78 -6.36
CA VAL A 100 7.75 5.76 -6.70
C VAL A 100 8.18 7.13 -7.24
N ALA A 101 9.06 7.81 -6.51
CA ALA A 101 9.66 9.07 -6.93
C ALA A 101 10.93 8.86 -7.76
N TYR A 102 11.73 7.86 -7.38
CA TYR A 102 12.98 7.53 -8.08
C TYR A 102 13.33 6.05 -7.93
N LYS A 103 13.69 5.42 -9.02
CA LYS A 103 14.25 4.06 -9.02
C LYS A 103 15.14 3.83 -10.24
N ASP A 104 16.22 3.11 -10.06
CA ASP A 104 16.99 2.50 -11.15
C ASP A 104 17.41 1.09 -10.76
N PHE A 105 17.03 0.09 -11.55
CA PHE A 105 17.35 -1.32 -11.31
C PHE A 105 18.51 -1.83 -12.19
N LYS A 106 19.14 -0.94 -12.99
CA LYS A 106 20.12 -1.34 -13.99
C LYS A 106 21.48 -0.64 -13.83
N ASN A 107 21.49 0.56 -13.28
CA ASN A 107 22.67 1.41 -13.24
C ASN A 107 23.05 1.80 -11.81
N PRO A 108 24.36 1.97 -11.50
CA PRO A 108 24.81 2.42 -10.19
C PRO A 108 24.65 3.96 -10.04
N THR A 109 23.44 4.45 -10.13
CA THR A 109 23.12 5.87 -10.20
C THR A 109 23.64 6.65 -9.00
N LEU A 110 22.99 6.59 -7.85
CA LEU A 110 23.45 7.34 -6.66
C LEU A 110 24.70 6.72 -6.06
N ALA A 111 24.80 5.38 -6.04
CA ALA A 111 25.93 4.65 -5.55
C ALA A 111 27.21 4.96 -6.35
N GLY A 112 27.10 5.13 -7.66
CA GLY A 112 28.23 5.48 -8.54
C GLY A 112 28.76 6.90 -8.38
N GLY A 113 28.02 7.81 -7.72
CA GLY A 113 28.46 9.17 -7.37
C GLY A 113 28.62 10.14 -8.54
N LYS A 114 28.07 9.82 -9.72
CA LYS A 114 28.15 10.70 -10.89
C LYS A 114 27.22 11.90 -10.73
N GLU A 115 27.72 13.10 -11.05
CA GLU A 115 26.97 14.35 -10.91
C GLU A 115 25.69 14.38 -11.77
N GLU A 116 25.76 13.82 -12.99
CA GLU A 116 24.59 13.75 -13.89
C GLU A 116 23.47 12.91 -13.27
N ALA A 117 23.80 11.76 -12.67
CA ALA A 117 22.83 10.88 -12.02
C ALA A 117 22.22 11.56 -10.78
N ARG A 118 23.03 12.28 -10.00
CA ARG A 118 22.53 13.06 -8.86
C ARG A 118 21.63 14.19 -9.31
N SER A 119 22.01 14.93 -10.34
CA SER A 119 21.19 16.03 -10.90
C SER A 119 19.83 15.53 -11.39
N ASP A 120 19.80 14.40 -12.12
CA ASP A 120 18.55 13.77 -12.56
C ASP A 120 17.68 13.31 -11.37
N PHE A 121 18.28 12.67 -10.39
CA PHE A 121 17.60 12.31 -9.15
C PHE A 121 16.94 13.52 -8.48
N LEU A 122 17.68 14.60 -8.26
CA LEU A 122 17.15 15.81 -7.62
C LEU A 122 16.04 16.48 -8.44
N LYS A 123 16.11 16.42 -9.76
CA LYS A 123 15.03 16.85 -10.65
C LYS A 123 13.76 16.04 -10.44
N GLN A 124 13.88 14.71 -10.35
CA GLN A 124 12.73 13.83 -10.09
C GLN A 124 12.16 14.04 -8.69
N ILE A 125 12.99 14.27 -7.68
CA ILE A 125 12.52 14.64 -6.33
C ILE A 125 11.71 15.94 -6.36
N LYS A 126 12.18 16.99 -7.03
CA LYS A 126 11.41 18.24 -7.20
C LYS A 126 10.06 18.01 -7.90
N ALA A 127 10.03 17.19 -8.94
CA ALA A 127 8.80 16.85 -9.63
C ALA A 127 7.83 16.07 -8.70
N SER A 128 8.36 15.19 -7.84
CA SER A 128 7.59 14.41 -6.86
C SER A 128 6.94 15.29 -5.78
N VAL A 129 7.53 16.44 -5.44
CA VAL A 129 6.90 17.42 -4.54
C VAL A 129 5.56 17.91 -5.12
N GLU A 130 5.49 18.18 -6.42
CA GLU A 130 4.26 18.66 -7.07
C GLU A 130 3.19 17.54 -7.17
N VAL A 131 3.63 16.29 -7.36
CA VAL A 131 2.71 15.13 -7.28
C VAL A 131 2.18 14.99 -5.86
N ALA A 132 3.05 15.01 -4.86
CA ALA A 132 2.68 14.86 -3.46
C ALA A 132 1.66 15.92 -3.01
N LYS A 133 1.87 17.20 -3.38
CA LYS A 133 0.91 18.28 -3.13
C LYS A 133 -0.47 18.00 -3.76
N ARG A 134 -0.47 17.50 -5.00
CA ARG A 134 -1.72 17.25 -5.74
C ARG A 134 -2.55 16.13 -5.15
N VAL A 135 -1.89 15.06 -4.68
CA VAL A 135 -2.58 13.87 -4.15
C VAL A 135 -2.55 13.79 -2.62
N ASN A 136 -2.09 14.84 -1.95
CA ASN A 136 -1.92 14.89 -0.49
C ASN A 136 -1.10 13.70 0.06
N ALA A 137 -0.04 13.31 -0.67
CA ALA A 137 0.87 12.27 -0.22
C ALA A 137 1.92 12.84 0.74
N LYS A 138 2.37 12.02 1.67
CA LYS A 138 3.47 12.33 2.59
C LYS A 138 4.73 11.57 2.23
N TRP A 139 4.60 10.37 1.70
CA TRP A 139 5.70 9.45 1.47
C TRP A 139 5.87 9.14 -0.01
N PHE A 140 7.11 8.86 -0.41
CA PHE A 140 7.41 8.29 -1.71
C PHE A 140 8.69 7.43 -1.67
N THR A 141 8.73 6.40 -2.51
CA THR A 141 9.81 5.43 -2.54
C THR A 141 11.01 5.94 -3.35
N VAL A 142 12.21 5.70 -2.82
CA VAL A 142 13.49 5.96 -3.49
C VAL A 142 14.35 4.70 -3.46
N VAL A 143 14.81 4.26 -4.66
CA VAL A 143 15.78 3.16 -4.82
C VAL A 143 17.09 3.70 -5.39
N PRO A 144 18.22 3.58 -4.66
CA PRO A 144 19.48 4.27 -5.00
C PRO A 144 20.23 3.77 -6.24
N GLY A 145 19.76 2.72 -6.89
CA GLY A 145 20.43 2.10 -8.02
C GLY A 145 21.20 0.82 -7.66
N THR A 146 22.02 0.31 -8.59
CA THR A 146 22.82 -0.90 -8.41
C THR A 146 24.15 -0.61 -7.74
N VAL A 147 24.87 -1.65 -7.29
CA VAL A 147 26.27 -1.53 -6.89
C VAL A 147 27.15 -1.17 -8.08
N ASP A 148 28.15 -0.32 -7.87
CA ASP A 148 29.25 -0.16 -8.80
C ASP A 148 30.40 -1.11 -8.41
N LEU A 149 30.60 -2.17 -9.20
CA LEU A 149 31.63 -3.18 -8.92
C LEU A 149 33.06 -2.67 -8.96
N ARG A 150 33.31 -1.43 -9.46
CA ARG A 150 34.62 -0.79 -9.52
C ARG A 150 34.89 0.13 -8.33
N LEU A 151 33.89 0.27 -7.43
CA LEU A 151 33.98 1.21 -6.32
C LEU A 151 33.71 0.46 -4.99
N ALA A 152 34.60 0.68 -4.02
CA ALA A 152 34.39 0.09 -2.69
C ALA A 152 33.06 0.57 -2.04
N GLU A 153 32.40 -0.30 -1.27
CA GLU A 153 31.08 -0.05 -0.68
C GLU A 153 31.02 1.22 0.19
N GLY A 154 32.11 1.52 0.92
CA GLY A 154 32.19 2.73 1.73
C GLY A 154 32.07 4.02 0.91
N TYR A 155 32.69 4.09 -0.27
CA TYR A 155 32.56 5.25 -1.16
C TYR A 155 31.15 5.34 -1.75
N GLN A 156 30.55 4.21 -2.12
CA GLN A 156 29.18 4.16 -2.62
C GLN A 156 28.20 4.66 -1.55
N THR A 157 28.40 4.27 -0.31
CA THR A 157 27.57 4.73 0.83
C THR A 157 27.66 6.25 1.00
N VAL A 158 28.85 6.83 0.92
CA VAL A 158 29.02 8.30 1.00
C VAL A 158 28.31 8.99 -0.15
N ASN A 159 28.45 8.51 -1.39
CA ASN A 159 27.79 9.07 -2.56
C ASN A 159 26.25 9.07 -2.42
N VAL A 160 25.69 7.98 -1.91
CA VAL A 160 24.24 7.86 -1.64
C VAL A 160 23.82 8.85 -0.55
N VAL A 161 24.53 8.89 0.59
CA VAL A 161 24.23 9.81 1.70
C VAL A 161 24.26 11.27 1.25
N GLU A 162 25.26 11.69 0.47
CA GLU A 162 25.35 13.06 -0.06
C GLU A 162 24.16 13.40 -0.97
N SER A 163 23.75 12.48 -1.83
CA SER A 163 22.62 12.67 -2.72
C SER A 163 21.31 12.80 -1.92
N LEU A 164 21.12 11.95 -0.90
CA LEU A 164 19.95 11.96 -0.04
C LEU A 164 19.88 13.20 0.87
N LYS A 165 21.03 13.75 1.34
CA LYS A 165 21.06 15.02 2.08
C LYS A 165 20.56 16.18 1.23
N GLN A 166 20.97 16.26 -0.04
CA GLN A 166 20.49 17.29 -0.95
C GLN A 166 19.00 17.13 -1.24
N ALA A 167 18.51 15.88 -1.41
CA ALA A 167 17.09 15.61 -1.57
C ALA A 167 16.31 15.98 -0.31
N SER A 168 16.80 15.66 0.89
CA SER A 168 16.16 16.03 2.16
C SER A 168 15.97 17.53 2.29
N SER A 169 16.97 18.34 1.91
CA SER A 169 16.85 19.81 1.94
C SER A 169 15.73 20.34 1.02
N ILE A 170 15.38 19.61 -0.05
CA ILE A 170 14.24 19.94 -0.93
C ILE A 170 12.93 19.57 -0.25
N LEU A 171 12.88 18.48 0.51
CA LEU A 171 11.65 17.88 1.03
C LEU A 171 11.21 18.46 2.38
N GLU A 172 12.17 18.79 3.25
CA GLU A 172 11.94 19.30 4.61
C GLU A 172 10.98 20.49 4.65
N PRO A 173 11.09 21.52 3.77
CA PRO A 173 10.15 22.64 3.78
C PRO A 173 8.69 22.25 3.46
N HIS A 174 8.48 21.07 2.91
CA HIS A 174 7.17 20.54 2.54
C HIS A 174 6.66 19.46 3.52
N GLY A 175 7.45 19.06 4.51
CA GLY A 175 7.11 17.96 5.42
C GLY A 175 7.00 16.60 4.73
N LEU A 176 7.63 16.45 3.55
CA LEU A 176 7.62 15.23 2.76
C LEU A 176 8.74 14.28 3.18
N VAL A 177 8.53 12.99 3.02
CA VAL A 177 9.46 11.95 3.44
C VAL A 177 9.74 11.00 2.28
N MET A 178 10.99 10.95 1.81
CA MET A 178 11.44 9.84 0.99
C MET A 178 11.70 8.63 1.87
N VAL A 179 11.22 7.47 1.44
CA VAL A 179 11.44 6.22 2.12
C VAL A 179 12.29 5.30 1.26
N LEU A 180 13.43 4.88 1.82
CA LEU A 180 14.41 4.03 1.16
C LEU A 180 13.99 2.58 1.30
N GLU A 181 13.90 1.85 0.20
CA GLU A 181 13.49 0.46 0.18
C GLU A 181 14.69 -0.47 0.00
N PRO A 182 15.09 -1.22 1.05
CA PRO A 182 16.03 -2.34 0.89
C PRO A 182 15.36 -3.50 0.18
N LEU A 183 15.96 -3.95 -0.93
CA LEU A 183 15.38 -4.94 -1.84
C LEU A 183 16.23 -6.21 -1.89
N ASN A 184 15.60 -7.38 -1.74
CA ASN A 184 16.31 -8.65 -1.69
C ASN A 184 17.08 -8.99 -2.99
N TRP A 185 18.27 -9.54 -2.82
CA TRP A 185 19.10 -10.02 -3.93
C TRP A 185 18.76 -11.44 -4.34
N TYR A 186 18.38 -12.29 -3.38
CA TYR A 186 18.31 -13.73 -3.60
C TYR A 186 17.22 -14.16 -4.56
N ARG A 187 16.22 -13.29 -4.81
CA ARG A 187 15.13 -13.63 -5.70
C ARG A 187 14.77 -12.53 -6.72
N ASN A 188 14.62 -11.28 -6.27
CA ASN A 188 13.95 -10.27 -7.09
C ASN A 188 14.90 -9.25 -7.70
N HIS A 189 15.92 -8.79 -6.96
CA HIS A 189 16.70 -7.61 -7.33
C HIS A 189 18.21 -7.81 -7.13
N PRO A 190 18.84 -8.83 -7.76
CA PRO A 190 20.27 -9.05 -7.59
C PRO A 190 21.08 -7.83 -8.07
N GLY A 191 22.07 -7.44 -7.28
CA GLY A 191 22.99 -6.34 -7.62
C GLY A 191 22.51 -4.95 -7.23
N LEU A 192 21.34 -4.77 -6.59
CA LEU A 192 20.98 -3.44 -6.05
C LEU A 192 21.89 -3.05 -4.89
N PHE A 193 22.19 -1.76 -4.78
CA PHE A 193 23.06 -1.25 -3.73
C PHE A 193 22.43 -1.43 -2.34
N LEU A 194 21.16 -1.02 -2.17
CA LEU A 194 20.46 -1.08 -0.89
C LEU A 194 19.68 -2.39 -0.77
N ARG A 195 20.08 -3.26 0.17
CA ARG A 195 19.50 -4.60 0.32
C ARG A 195 19.14 -5.02 1.74
N GLU A 196 19.77 -4.42 2.76
CA GLU A 196 19.66 -4.84 4.14
C GLU A 196 19.14 -3.73 5.04
N SER A 197 18.35 -4.10 6.07
CA SER A 197 17.81 -3.14 7.02
C SER A 197 18.88 -2.41 7.84
N PRO A 198 19.98 -3.04 8.32
CA PRO A 198 21.07 -2.32 8.98
C PRO A 198 21.77 -1.31 8.07
N GLN A 199 21.92 -1.64 6.77
CA GLN A 199 22.49 -0.72 5.79
C GLN A 199 21.60 0.53 5.62
N ALA A 200 20.28 0.35 5.46
CA ALA A 200 19.32 1.44 5.37
C ALA A 200 19.32 2.30 6.65
N PHE A 201 19.35 1.66 7.82
CA PHE A 201 19.46 2.35 9.10
C PHE A 201 20.68 3.26 9.18
N ASN A 202 21.85 2.73 8.84
CA ASN A 202 23.09 3.50 8.83
C ASN A 202 23.02 4.70 7.88
N ILE A 203 22.44 4.52 6.69
CA ILE A 203 22.25 5.59 5.70
C ILE A 203 21.32 6.67 6.25
N CYS A 204 20.14 6.30 6.76
CA CYS A 204 19.17 7.25 7.33
C CYS A 204 19.79 8.04 8.50
N ARG A 205 20.54 7.37 9.39
CA ARG A 205 21.26 8.02 10.50
C ARG A 205 22.34 8.98 10.00
N ALA A 206 23.09 8.61 8.94
CA ALA A 206 24.10 9.48 8.34
C ALA A 206 23.51 10.68 7.59
N VAL A 207 22.34 10.52 6.96
CA VAL A 207 21.57 11.62 6.35
C VAL A 207 21.07 12.57 7.44
N ASN A 208 20.62 12.04 8.57
CA ASN A 208 20.15 12.78 9.76
C ASN A 208 19.02 13.76 9.44
N SER A 209 17.98 13.30 8.73
CA SER A 209 16.83 14.12 8.34
C SER A 209 15.50 13.38 8.63
N SER A 210 14.49 14.12 9.06
CA SER A 210 13.12 13.59 9.16
C SER A 210 12.50 13.28 7.81
N SER A 211 13.07 13.82 6.73
CA SER A 211 12.63 13.61 5.34
C SER A 211 13.30 12.40 4.66
N CYS A 212 14.08 11.60 5.40
CA CYS A 212 14.72 10.38 4.89
C CYS A 212 14.53 9.26 5.90
N LYS A 213 13.72 8.27 5.56
CA LYS A 213 13.35 7.14 6.42
C LYS A 213 13.41 5.82 5.64
N ILE A 214 13.17 4.71 6.32
CA ILE A 214 13.15 3.36 5.75
C ILE A 214 11.71 3.02 5.34
N LEU A 215 11.55 2.45 4.15
CA LEU A 215 10.44 1.60 3.81
C LEU A 215 10.85 0.16 4.13
N PHE A 216 10.27 -0.41 5.17
CA PHE A 216 10.53 -1.80 5.56
C PHE A 216 9.54 -2.71 4.85
N ASP A 217 9.93 -3.27 3.69
CA ASP A 217 9.14 -4.31 3.02
C ASP A 217 9.41 -5.66 3.70
N ILE A 218 8.38 -6.17 4.38
CA ILE A 218 8.46 -7.42 5.15
C ILE A 218 8.78 -8.61 4.25
N TYR A 219 8.24 -8.65 3.01
CA TYR A 219 8.55 -9.70 2.05
C TYR A 219 10.03 -9.67 1.62
N HIS A 220 10.55 -8.49 1.29
CA HIS A 220 11.94 -8.37 0.88
C HIS A 220 12.89 -8.73 2.01
N GLN A 221 12.62 -8.27 3.23
CA GLN A 221 13.49 -8.53 4.37
C GLN A 221 13.37 -9.97 4.86
N GLN A 222 12.21 -10.63 4.72
CA GLN A 222 12.13 -12.07 4.99
C GLN A 222 13.10 -12.89 4.14
N ILE A 223 13.18 -12.58 2.83
CA ILE A 223 14.07 -13.27 1.90
C ILE A 223 15.53 -12.93 2.14
N GLN A 224 15.84 -11.66 2.40
CA GLN A 224 17.22 -11.16 2.50
C GLN A 224 17.85 -11.49 3.84
N GLU A 225 17.13 -11.30 4.95
CA GLU A 225 17.69 -11.33 6.29
C GLU A 225 16.96 -12.29 7.24
N GLY A 226 15.65 -12.51 7.05
CA GLY A 226 14.81 -13.14 8.07
C GLY A 226 14.78 -12.32 9.36
N ASN A 227 14.60 -12.98 10.51
CA ASN A 227 14.69 -12.35 11.85
C ASN A 227 13.90 -11.03 11.96
N LEU A 228 12.70 -10.97 11.35
CA LEU A 228 11.95 -9.76 11.07
C LEU A 228 11.69 -8.87 12.29
N ILE A 229 11.08 -9.39 13.36
CA ILE A 229 10.73 -8.57 14.53
C ILE A 229 11.97 -7.94 15.20
N PRO A 230 13.07 -8.67 15.46
CA PRO A 230 14.30 -8.05 15.98
C PRO A 230 14.91 -7.00 15.03
N ASN A 231 14.82 -7.18 13.71
CA ASN A 231 15.33 -6.20 12.74
C ASN A 231 14.44 -4.95 12.70
N ILE A 232 13.11 -5.11 12.74
CA ILE A 232 12.15 -3.99 12.89
C ILE A 232 12.44 -3.22 14.19
N GLU A 233 12.69 -3.91 15.29
CA GLU A 233 12.99 -3.26 16.58
C GLU A 233 14.24 -2.38 16.49
N LYS A 234 15.33 -2.91 15.92
CA LYS A 234 16.59 -2.17 15.78
C LYS A 234 16.49 -0.95 14.85
N CYS A 235 15.64 -1.04 13.82
CA CYS A 235 15.46 0.03 12.85
C CYS A 235 14.30 0.98 13.19
N TRP A 236 13.58 0.74 14.28
CA TRP A 236 12.27 1.36 14.58
C TRP A 236 12.24 2.88 14.38
N ASP A 237 13.23 3.61 14.90
CA ASP A 237 13.26 5.07 14.86
C ASP A 237 13.47 5.64 13.45
N GLU A 238 13.93 4.81 12.52
CA GLU A 238 14.14 5.18 11.14
C GLU A 238 13.09 4.60 10.18
N ILE A 239 12.13 3.79 10.65
CA ILE A 239 11.06 3.26 9.79
C ILE A 239 9.96 4.31 9.62
N GLY A 240 9.71 4.72 8.37
CA GLY A 240 8.62 5.63 8.00
C GLY A 240 7.43 4.94 7.35
N TYR A 241 7.63 3.74 6.81
CA TYR A 241 6.62 3.02 6.03
C TYR A 241 6.88 1.51 6.07
N PHE A 242 5.83 0.71 6.01
CA PHE A 242 5.93 -0.74 5.83
C PHE A 242 5.29 -1.18 4.51
N GLN A 243 5.82 -2.26 3.91
CA GLN A 243 5.12 -2.98 2.85
C GLN A 243 4.97 -4.46 3.20
N ILE A 244 3.95 -5.09 2.63
CA ILE A 244 3.45 -6.42 3.00
C ILE A 244 3.38 -7.29 1.76
N GLY A 245 3.87 -8.51 1.88
CA GLY A 245 3.71 -9.60 0.93
C GLY A 245 4.18 -10.89 1.58
N ASP A 246 3.42 -11.98 1.46
CA ASP A 246 3.81 -13.24 2.09
C ASP A 246 4.83 -14.00 1.24
N ASN A 247 5.80 -14.62 1.88
CA ASN A 247 6.83 -15.41 1.24
C ASN A 247 6.46 -16.91 1.31
N PRO A 248 6.69 -17.66 0.22
CA PRO A 248 7.48 -17.35 -0.99
C PRO A 248 6.70 -16.75 -2.16
N GLY A 249 5.37 -16.65 -2.11
CA GLY A 249 4.52 -16.34 -3.27
C GLY A 249 4.34 -14.86 -3.58
N ARG A 250 4.72 -13.95 -2.65
CA ARG A 250 4.38 -12.52 -2.66
C ARG A 250 2.88 -12.30 -2.87
N LYS A 251 2.10 -12.94 -1.99
CA LYS A 251 0.63 -12.89 -1.97
C LYS A 251 0.15 -12.31 -0.65
N GLU A 252 -1.18 -12.32 -0.43
CA GLU A 252 -1.79 -11.88 0.83
C GLU A 252 -1.27 -12.69 2.04
N PRO A 253 -1.28 -12.10 3.26
CA PRO A 253 -0.98 -12.82 4.50
C PRO A 253 -1.71 -14.15 4.62
N THR A 254 -1.10 -15.13 5.29
CA THR A 254 -1.59 -16.51 5.49
C THR A 254 -1.42 -17.45 4.29
N THR A 255 -0.81 -16.99 3.21
CA THR A 255 -0.53 -17.84 2.05
C THR A 255 0.90 -18.40 2.03
N GLY A 256 1.74 -17.96 2.95
CA GLY A 256 3.14 -18.36 3.04
C GLY A 256 3.61 -18.64 4.48
N GLU A 257 4.87 -18.33 4.74
CA GLU A 257 5.56 -18.68 6.00
C GLU A 257 5.59 -17.56 7.04
N ILE A 258 5.21 -16.33 6.69
CA ILE A 258 5.37 -15.18 7.56
C ILE A 258 4.22 -15.10 8.56
N ASN A 259 4.53 -15.04 9.86
CA ASN A 259 3.52 -14.87 10.90
C ASN A 259 3.11 -13.39 11.03
N TYR A 260 2.25 -12.94 10.14
CA TYR A 260 1.78 -11.55 10.08
C TYR A 260 1.00 -11.12 11.33
N ASN A 261 0.25 -12.04 11.97
CA ASN A 261 -0.46 -11.70 13.22
C ASN A 261 0.51 -11.22 14.30
N ASN A 262 1.66 -11.92 14.48
CA ASN A 262 2.67 -11.51 15.46
C ASN A 262 3.37 -10.20 15.06
N ILE A 263 3.68 -10.01 13.78
CA ILE A 263 4.34 -8.79 13.28
C ILE A 263 3.42 -7.58 13.46
N PHE A 264 2.15 -7.69 13.05
CA PHE A 264 1.19 -6.59 13.17
C PHE A 264 0.87 -6.25 14.63
N LYS A 265 0.75 -7.26 15.49
CA LYS A 265 0.65 -7.06 16.94
C LYS A 265 1.85 -6.29 17.50
N TYR A 266 3.08 -6.62 17.05
CA TYR A 266 4.29 -5.90 17.46
C TYR A 266 4.26 -4.44 17.00
N ILE A 267 3.96 -4.19 15.72
CA ILE A 267 3.85 -2.85 15.12
C ILE A 267 2.79 -2.01 15.84
N HIS A 268 1.61 -2.60 16.10
CA HIS A 268 0.51 -1.93 16.81
C HIS A 268 0.89 -1.55 18.25
N LYS A 269 1.51 -2.47 19.00
CA LYS A 269 1.98 -2.21 20.38
C LYS A 269 3.01 -1.09 20.47
N ARG A 270 3.73 -0.81 19.38
CA ARG A 270 4.67 0.30 19.26
C ARG A 270 4.01 1.60 18.84
N ASN A 271 2.68 1.65 18.75
CA ASN A 271 1.89 2.81 18.35
C ASN A 271 2.30 3.38 16.96
N PHE A 272 2.57 2.50 16.00
CA PHE A 272 2.86 2.95 14.64
C PHE A 272 1.62 3.58 13.99
N ASN A 273 1.71 4.87 13.65
CA ASN A 273 0.61 5.62 13.04
C ASN A 273 0.76 5.79 11.52
N GLY A 274 1.80 5.18 10.92
CA GLY A 274 2.05 5.19 9.49
C GLY A 274 1.20 4.18 8.73
N ILE A 275 1.49 4.01 7.46
CA ILE A 275 0.77 3.17 6.52
C ILE A 275 1.55 1.87 6.28
N LEU A 276 0.82 0.78 6.07
CA LEU A 276 1.33 -0.52 5.65
C LEU A 276 0.79 -0.82 4.25
N GLY A 277 1.62 -0.67 3.21
CA GLY A 277 1.26 -0.92 1.82
C GLY A 277 1.08 -2.40 1.53
N MET A 278 0.03 -2.75 0.81
CA MET A 278 -0.26 -4.14 0.42
C MET A 278 0.41 -4.43 -0.93
N GLU A 279 1.76 -4.50 -0.95
CA GLU A 279 2.54 -4.66 -2.18
C GLU A 279 2.70 -6.13 -2.58
N HIS A 280 1.59 -6.76 -2.89
CA HIS A 280 1.52 -8.16 -3.29
C HIS A 280 0.42 -8.42 -4.31
N GLY A 281 0.53 -9.54 -5.04
CA GLY A 281 -0.57 -10.01 -5.88
C GLY A 281 -1.56 -10.86 -5.08
N ASN A 282 -2.71 -11.17 -5.68
CA ASN A 282 -3.70 -12.07 -5.09
C ASN A 282 -3.30 -13.54 -5.34
N SER A 283 -3.55 -14.43 -4.39
CA SER A 283 -3.28 -15.87 -4.54
C SER A 283 -4.13 -16.52 -5.64
N ARG A 284 -5.33 -15.97 -5.86
CA ARG A 284 -6.26 -16.36 -6.95
C ARG A 284 -6.66 -15.14 -7.76
N PRO A 285 -6.78 -15.25 -9.12
CA PRO A 285 -7.01 -14.09 -9.99
C PRO A 285 -8.48 -13.70 -10.14
N ASP A 286 -9.40 -14.33 -9.42
CA ASP A 286 -10.84 -14.17 -9.52
C ASP A 286 -11.44 -13.37 -8.33
N LYS A 287 -12.76 -13.13 -8.37
CA LYS A 287 -13.50 -12.47 -7.27
C LYS A 287 -13.31 -13.17 -5.92
N ALA A 288 -13.23 -14.50 -5.93
CA ALA A 288 -13.03 -15.26 -4.69
C ALA A 288 -11.61 -15.03 -4.12
N GLY A 289 -10.61 -14.81 -4.98
CA GLY A 289 -9.26 -14.41 -4.57
C GLY A 289 -9.23 -13.02 -3.96
N GLU A 290 -9.94 -12.07 -4.56
CA GLU A 290 -10.04 -10.71 -4.01
C GLU A 290 -10.74 -10.67 -2.64
N LEU A 291 -11.79 -11.48 -2.46
CA LEU A 291 -12.42 -11.64 -1.14
C LEU A 291 -11.48 -12.30 -0.13
N ALA A 292 -10.68 -13.29 -0.57
CA ALA A 292 -9.70 -13.95 0.28
C ALA A 292 -8.63 -12.98 0.80
N VAL A 293 -8.20 -12.00 -0.02
CA VAL A 293 -7.32 -10.91 0.43
C VAL A 293 -7.94 -10.15 1.60
N ILE A 294 -9.19 -9.72 1.48
CA ILE A 294 -9.87 -8.96 2.54
C ILE A 294 -9.96 -9.79 3.82
N GLU A 295 -10.36 -11.06 3.72
CA GLU A 295 -10.49 -11.95 4.88
C GLU A 295 -9.13 -12.29 5.51
N ALA A 296 -8.06 -12.41 4.72
CA ALA A 296 -6.71 -12.59 5.23
C ALA A 296 -6.29 -11.41 6.13
N TYR A 297 -6.50 -10.18 5.69
CA TYR A 297 -6.18 -9.01 6.50
C TYR A 297 -7.02 -8.90 7.75
N LYS A 298 -8.34 -9.17 7.68
CA LYS A 298 -9.19 -9.25 8.87
C LYS A 298 -8.70 -10.29 9.88
N SER A 299 -8.26 -11.45 9.38
CA SER A 299 -7.77 -12.55 10.21
C SER A 299 -6.47 -12.19 10.94
N VAL A 300 -5.48 -11.60 10.23
CA VAL A 300 -4.18 -11.27 10.84
C VAL A 300 -4.19 -9.97 11.65
N ASP A 301 -5.23 -9.14 11.50
CA ASP A 301 -5.45 -7.93 12.30
C ASP A 301 -6.19 -8.21 13.62
N SER A 302 -6.62 -9.46 13.86
CA SER A 302 -7.36 -9.89 15.06
C SER A 302 -6.43 -10.22 16.23
N PHE A 303 -5.58 -9.29 16.65
CA PHE A 303 -4.57 -9.48 17.70
C PHE A 303 -4.83 -8.69 18.99
N ILE A 304 -5.98 -8.04 19.10
CA ILE A 304 -6.45 -7.31 20.29
C ILE A 304 -7.37 -8.19 21.11
#